data_18521555cb08a6665b47f21b68edec87
#
_entry.id   18521555cb08a6665b47f21b68edec87
#
_cell.length_a   1.000
_cell.length_b   1.000
_cell.length_c   1.000
_cell.angle_alpha   90.00
_cell.angle_beta   90.00
_cell.angle_gamma   90.00
#
_symmetry.space_group_name_H-M   'P 1'
#
loop_
_entity.id
_entity.type
_entity.pdbx_description
1 polymer ?
#
loop_
_entity_poly.entity_id
_entity_poly.type
_entity_poly.pdbx_seq_one_letter_code
_entity_poly.pdbx_strand_id
1 'polypeptide(L)'
;SLQPTPDVVLVIDPRMDHPKKKFGLEELRVFRKAHPKVPILHRINECDQRKGTNDIDELLRQTSELADYTVFIAEWLRDYFAAKWFDISRPHSCIYNVADPGVYHPFGTRLPKSEEPLRIVTHHWSDNPLKGFDIYESVDRMIADGELPGFVLRVIGRWPKSIQWKSAELFGPMTGRPLAEKLRECHIYLTASRWEPCGMHHVEGAQCGLPLVYHEDGGGIVEAGKKYGLGYRGDPSA
;
A
#
# COMPACT_ATOMS: atom_id res chain seq x y z
N SER A 1 -2.64 -25.05 -18.76
CA SER A 1 -1.33 -25.61 -18.41
C SER A 1 -0.24 -24.60 -18.72
N LEU A 2 0.78 -24.53 -17.87
CA LEU A 2 2.01 -23.76 -18.14
C LEU A 2 2.84 -24.56 -19.16
N GLN A 3 2.94 -24.04 -20.38
CA GLN A 3 3.73 -24.67 -21.46
C GLN A 3 4.58 -23.58 -22.13
N PRO A 4 5.89 -23.79 -22.32
CA PRO A 4 6.66 -24.94 -21.80
C PRO A 4 6.72 -24.96 -20.29
N THR A 5 7.12 -26.09 -19.66
CA THR A 5 7.30 -26.20 -18.21
C THR A 5 8.33 -25.16 -17.75
N PRO A 6 7.96 -24.27 -16.81
CA PRO A 6 8.86 -23.24 -16.32
C PRO A 6 9.93 -23.80 -15.37
N ASP A 7 11.06 -23.13 -15.24
CA ASP A 7 12.11 -23.46 -14.27
C ASP A 7 11.68 -23.08 -12.82
N VAL A 8 10.80 -22.10 -12.68
CA VAL A 8 10.26 -21.61 -11.39
C VAL A 8 8.85 -21.04 -11.61
N VAL A 9 7.98 -21.19 -10.62
CA VAL A 9 6.65 -20.57 -10.59
C VAL A 9 6.61 -19.51 -9.51
N LEU A 10 6.24 -18.28 -9.87
CA LEU A 10 5.96 -17.21 -8.91
C LEU A 10 4.45 -16.97 -8.85
N VAL A 11 3.84 -17.26 -7.69
CA VAL A 11 2.44 -16.96 -7.41
C VAL A 11 2.36 -15.63 -6.66
N ILE A 12 1.65 -14.65 -7.23
CA ILE A 12 1.44 -13.33 -6.61
C ILE A 12 0.00 -13.17 -6.13
N ASP A 13 -0.96 -13.70 -6.91
CA ASP A 13 -2.39 -13.58 -6.63
C ASP A 13 -3.11 -14.86 -7.08
N PRO A 14 -3.44 -15.76 -6.14
CA PRO A 14 -4.11 -17.03 -6.47
C PRO A 14 -5.62 -16.90 -6.70
N ARG A 15 -6.22 -15.71 -6.53
CA ARG A 15 -7.65 -15.50 -6.73
C ARG A 15 -8.05 -15.67 -8.19
N MET A 16 -9.22 -16.27 -8.42
CA MET A 16 -9.83 -16.42 -9.75
C MET A 16 -10.97 -15.40 -9.95
N ASP A 17 -10.76 -14.16 -9.52
CA ASP A 17 -11.73 -13.06 -9.48
C ASP A 17 -11.88 -12.30 -10.82
N HIS A 18 -11.20 -12.74 -11.87
CA HIS A 18 -11.28 -12.11 -13.18
C HIS A 18 -11.26 -13.15 -14.31
N PRO A 19 -12.13 -13.02 -15.35
CA PRO A 19 -12.22 -14.01 -16.45
C PRO A 19 -10.94 -14.25 -17.26
N LYS A 20 -10.00 -13.29 -17.23
CA LYS A 20 -8.70 -13.43 -17.91
C LYS A 20 -7.68 -14.22 -17.09
N LYS A 21 -7.90 -14.42 -15.80
CA LYS A 21 -7.06 -15.29 -14.97
C LYS A 21 -7.36 -16.74 -15.32
N LYS A 22 -6.31 -17.50 -15.57
CA LYS A 22 -6.39 -18.92 -15.99
C LYS A 22 -5.55 -19.84 -15.11
N PHE A 23 -5.00 -19.30 -14.02
CA PHE A 23 -4.13 -20.02 -13.13
C PHE A 23 -4.37 -19.55 -11.68
N GLY A 24 -4.96 -20.41 -10.90
CA GLY A 24 -5.26 -20.18 -9.49
C GLY A 24 -4.81 -21.37 -8.65
N LEU A 25 -5.42 -21.55 -7.48
CA LEU A 25 -5.05 -22.58 -6.52
C LEU A 25 -5.20 -24.00 -7.10
N GLU A 26 -6.28 -24.29 -7.81
CA GLU A 26 -6.53 -25.65 -8.33
C GLU A 26 -5.54 -26.01 -9.46
N GLU A 27 -5.27 -25.07 -10.36
CA GLU A 27 -4.25 -25.26 -11.39
C GLU A 27 -2.86 -25.40 -10.78
N LEU A 28 -2.57 -24.71 -9.68
CA LEU A 28 -1.32 -24.85 -8.95
C LEU A 28 -1.19 -26.25 -8.31
N ARG A 29 -2.27 -26.80 -7.75
CA ARG A 29 -2.31 -28.18 -7.21
C ARG A 29 -2.00 -29.21 -8.27
N VAL A 30 -2.66 -29.09 -9.43
CA VAL A 30 -2.43 -29.96 -10.58
C VAL A 30 -0.99 -29.84 -11.07
N PHE A 31 -0.48 -28.62 -11.18
CA PHE A 31 0.90 -28.35 -11.60
C PHE A 31 1.91 -28.95 -10.62
N ARG A 32 1.77 -28.74 -9.31
CA ARG A 32 2.67 -29.29 -8.27
C ARG A 32 2.72 -30.82 -8.35
N LYS A 33 1.58 -31.48 -8.53
CA LYS A 33 1.51 -32.94 -8.67
C LYS A 33 2.26 -33.45 -9.91
N ALA A 34 2.13 -32.74 -11.03
CA ALA A 34 2.77 -33.10 -12.29
C ALA A 34 4.28 -32.77 -12.34
N HIS A 35 4.68 -31.72 -11.61
CA HIS A 35 6.04 -31.14 -11.64
C HIS A 35 6.59 -30.94 -10.20
N PRO A 36 6.81 -32.02 -9.41
CA PRO A 36 7.13 -31.93 -7.99
C PRO A 36 8.51 -31.25 -7.71
N LYS A 37 9.40 -31.18 -8.70
CA LYS A 37 10.75 -30.59 -8.56
C LYS A 37 10.83 -29.14 -8.98
N VAL A 38 9.80 -28.58 -9.61
CA VAL A 38 9.80 -27.17 -10.02
C VAL A 38 9.54 -26.30 -8.79
N PRO A 39 10.44 -25.37 -8.43
CA PRO A 39 10.24 -24.51 -7.29
C PRO A 39 9.03 -23.60 -7.44
N ILE A 40 8.25 -23.47 -6.39
CA ILE A 40 7.10 -22.56 -6.30
C ILE A 40 7.39 -21.53 -5.24
N LEU A 41 7.42 -20.24 -5.63
CA LEU A 41 7.51 -19.09 -4.75
C LEU A 41 6.13 -18.46 -4.60
N HIS A 42 5.69 -18.21 -3.38
CA HIS A 42 4.43 -17.52 -3.10
C HIS A 42 4.73 -16.13 -2.52
N ARG A 43 4.38 -15.08 -3.24
CA ARG A 43 4.48 -13.70 -2.77
C ARG A 43 3.15 -13.26 -2.19
N ILE A 44 3.10 -13.07 -0.87
CA ILE A 44 1.90 -12.64 -0.14
C ILE A 44 1.91 -11.10 -0.04
N ASN A 45 0.86 -10.49 -0.58
CA ASN A 45 0.73 -9.04 -0.69
C ASN A 45 -0.62 -8.50 -0.20
N GLU A 46 -1.46 -9.34 0.40
CA GLU A 46 -2.82 -8.99 0.81
C GLU A 46 -3.25 -9.81 2.03
N CYS A 47 -4.33 -9.40 2.70
CA CYS A 47 -4.99 -10.13 3.77
C CYS A 47 -6.45 -9.71 3.92
N ASP A 48 -7.26 -10.54 4.60
CA ASP A 48 -8.68 -10.26 4.86
C ASP A 48 -8.89 -8.96 5.62
N GLN A 49 -8.07 -8.69 6.63
CA GLN A 49 -8.17 -7.46 7.42
C GLN A 49 -8.08 -6.21 6.55
N ARG A 50 -7.18 -6.21 5.57
CA ARG A 50 -6.99 -5.10 4.63
C ARG A 50 -8.13 -4.97 3.63
N LYS A 51 -8.72 -6.10 3.21
CA LYS A 51 -9.78 -6.12 2.19
C LYS A 51 -11.18 -6.01 2.80
N GLY A 52 -11.34 -6.32 4.08
CA GLY A 52 -12.65 -6.48 4.70
C GLY A 52 -13.36 -7.74 4.17
N THR A 53 -12.59 -8.80 3.90
CA THR A 53 -13.05 -10.11 3.41
C THR A 53 -12.84 -11.18 4.47
N ASN A 54 -13.21 -12.42 4.19
CA ASN A 54 -13.10 -13.56 5.11
C ASN A 54 -12.64 -14.86 4.42
N ASP A 55 -12.15 -14.77 3.20
CA ASP A 55 -11.78 -15.91 2.35
C ASP A 55 -10.37 -15.83 1.77
N ILE A 56 -9.77 -14.64 1.75
CA ILE A 56 -8.43 -14.41 1.20
C ILE A 56 -7.36 -15.08 2.05
N ASP A 57 -7.41 -14.95 3.37
CA ASP A 57 -6.42 -15.54 4.29
C ASP A 57 -6.35 -17.06 4.13
N GLU A 58 -7.50 -17.73 3.99
CA GLU A 58 -7.57 -19.18 3.77
C GLU A 58 -7.03 -19.59 2.40
N LEU A 59 -7.35 -18.83 1.35
CA LEU A 59 -6.81 -19.06 0.01
C LEU A 59 -5.27 -18.92 -0.01
N LEU A 60 -4.74 -17.92 0.67
CA LEU A 60 -3.29 -17.71 0.81
C LEU A 60 -2.64 -18.83 1.62
N ARG A 61 -3.28 -19.31 2.69
CA ARG A 61 -2.81 -20.46 3.47
C ARG A 61 -2.66 -21.70 2.59
N GLN A 62 -3.72 -22.09 1.86
CA GLN A 62 -3.71 -23.25 0.97
C GLN A 62 -2.67 -23.11 -0.15
N THR A 63 -2.48 -21.89 -0.67
CA THR A 63 -1.46 -21.63 -1.69
C THR A 63 -0.04 -21.78 -1.10
N SER A 64 0.17 -21.29 0.13
CA SER A 64 1.46 -21.42 0.82
C SER A 64 1.84 -22.85 1.15
N GLU A 65 0.88 -23.74 1.36
CA GLU A 65 1.15 -25.18 1.54
C GLU A 65 1.80 -25.83 0.33
N LEU A 66 1.54 -25.30 -0.86
CA LEU A 66 2.12 -25.77 -2.12
C LEU A 66 3.46 -25.10 -2.47
N ALA A 67 3.81 -24.02 -1.76
CA ALA A 67 5.02 -23.25 -2.03
C ALA A 67 6.24 -23.80 -1.29
N ASP A 68 7.40 -23.72 -1.94
CA ASP A 68 8.70 -24.08 -1.35
C ASP A 68 9.29 -22.87 -0.60
N TYR A 69 8.91 -21.66 -0.99
CA TYR A 69 9.39 -20.42 -0.38
C TYR A 69 8.28 -19.36 -0.36
N THR A 70 8.18 -18.62 0.76
CA THR A 70 7.19 -17.54 0.90
C THR A 70 7.88 -16.18 1.01
N VAL A 71 7.41 -15.20 0.24
CA VAL A 71 7.86 -13.82 0.29
C VAL A 71 6.74 -12.93 0.80
N PHE A 72 6.91 -12.33 1.96
CA PHE A 72 6.01 -11.31 2.48
C PHE A 72 6.46 -9.92 2.03
N ILE A 73 5.52 -9.01 1.81
CA ILE A 73 5.85 -7.62 1.40
C ILE A 73 6.07 -6.68 2.58
N ALA A 74 5.89 -7.16 3.81
CA ALA A 74 6.15 -6.43 5.05
C ALA A 74 6.30 -7.43 6.21
N GLU A 75 7.04 -7.07 7.26
CA GLU A 75 7.13 -7.88 8.48
C GLU A 75 5.79 -7.94 9.20
N TRP A 76 5.04 -6.84 9.23
CA TRP A 76 3.68 -6.81 9.74
C TRP A 76 2.79 -7.90 9.13
N LEU A 77 2.88 -8.11 7.81
CA LEU A 77 2.09 -9.11 7.12
C LEU A 77 2.56 -10.53 7.45
N ARG A 78 3.88 -10.75 7.59
CA ARG A 78 4.44 -12.01 8.09
C ARG A 78 3.90 -12.32 9.49
N ASP A 79 3.96 -11.34 10.40
CA ASP A 79 3.55 -11.53 11.80
C ASP A 79 2.03 -11.72 11.92
N TYR A 80 1.25 -11.04 11.06
CA TYR A 80 -0.19 -11.25 10.94
C TYR A 80 -0.52 -12.70 10.59
N PHE A 81 0.19 -13.31 9.65
CA PHE A 81 -0.04 -14.71 9.27
C PHE A 81 0.63 -15.69 10.22
N ALA A 82 1.75 -15.34 10.84
CA ALA A 82 2.38 -16.14 11.87
C ALA A 82 1.46 -16.33 13.10
N ALA A 83 0.71 -15.31 13.47
CA ALA A 83 -0.29 -15.40 14.54
C ALA A 83 -1.50 -16.28 14.18
N LYS A 84 -1.69 -16.61 12.91
CA LYS A 84 -2.87 -17.36 12.43
C LYS A 84 -2.51 -18.78 11.97
N TRP A 85 -1.58 -18.93 11.03
CA TRP A 85 -1.31 -20.21 10.39
C TRP A 85 0.10 -20.38 9.82
N PHE A 86 0.89 -19.33 9.65
CA PHE A 86 2.20 -19.44 9.01
C PHE A 86 3.27 -19.88 10.00
N ASP A 87 3.90 -21.02 9.73
CA ASP A 87 5.05 -21.49 10.49
C ASP A 87 6.32 -20.75 10.05
N ILE A 88 6.86 -19.89 10.91
CA ILE A 88 8.05 -19.09 10.65
C ILE A 88 9.34 -19.90 10.51
N SER A 89 9.33 -21.20 10.83
CA SER A 89 10.46 -22.11 10.56
C SER A 89 10.58 -22.48 9.08
N ARG A 90 9.52 -22.29 8.29
CA ARG A 90 9.51 -22.53 6.84
C ARG A 90 10.36 -21.47 6.13
N PRO A 91 10.98 -21.83 4.98
CA PRO A 91 11.76 -20.87 4.17
C PRO A 91 10.92 -19.65 3.78
N HIS A 92 11.34 -18.46 4.21
CA HIS A 92 10.65 -17.20 3.89
C HIS A 92 11.59 -15.99 3.94
N SER A 93 11.11 -14.87 3.42
CA SER A 93 11.73 -13.54 3.57
C SER A 93 10.69 -12.43 3.53
N CYS A 94 11.08 -11.23 3.98
CA CYS A 94 10.34 -10.00 3.77
C CYS A 94 11.04 -9.15 2.70
N ILE A 95 10.33 -8.85 1.61
CA ILE A 95 10.83 -8.01 0.52
C ILE A 95 9.79 -6.91 0.27
N TYR A 96 10.11 -5.71 0.73
CA TYR A 96 9.22 -4.55 0.63
C TYR A 96 9.03 -4.10 -0.81
N ASN A 97 7.90 -3.47 -1.09
CA ASN A 97 7.68 -2.77 -2.34
C ASN A 97 8.62 -1.55 -2.42
N VAL A 98 9.08 -1.26 -3.62
CA VAL A 98 9.86 -0.05 -3.94
C VAL A 98 9.25 0.62 -5.17
N ALA A 99 9.30 1.94 -5.25
CA ALA A 99 8.95 2.66 -6.45
C ALA A 99 10.18 2.81 -7.36
N ASP A 100 9.94 3.07 -8.64
CA ASP A 100 11.02 3.27 -9.62
C ASP A 100 11.85 4.52 -9.27
N PRO A 101 13.14 4.39 -8.88
CA PRO A 101 13.97 5.54 -8.50
C PRO A 101 14.31 6.45 -9.68
N GLY A 102 14.13 6.00 -10.91
CA GLY A 102 14.26 6.84 -12.12
C GLY A 102 13.06 7.79 -12.30
N VAL A 103 11.99 7.58 -11.56
CA VAL A 103 10.76 8.38 -11.59
C VAL A 103 10.54 9.09 -10.27
N TYR A 104 10.56 8.35 -9.15
CA TYR A 104 10.33 8.84 -7.80
C TYR A 104 11.67 9.05 -7.10
N HIS A 105 12.09 10.28 -6.97
CA HIS A 105 13.38 10.70 -6.40
C HIS A 105 13.25 12.09 -5.78
N PRO A 106 14.12 12.47 -4.83
CA PRO A 106 14.01 13.76 -4.14
C PRO A 106 14.56 14.95 -4.92
N PHE A 107 15.19 14.72 -6.08
CA PHE A 107 15.78 15.82 -6.87
C PHE A 107 14.69 16.74 -7.42
N GLY A 108 14.77 18.03 -7.10
CA GLY A 108 13.79 19.04 -7.49
C GLY A 108 12.56 19.10 -6.57
N THR A 109 12.57 18.40 -5.43
CA THR A 109 11.51 18.54 -4.43
C THR A 109 11.54 19.96 -3.85
N ARG A 110 10.37 20.56 -3.79
CA ARG A 110 10.21 21.94 -3.31
C ARG A 110 10.45 21.99 -1.80
N LEU A 111 11.35 22.86 -1.38
CA LEU A 111 11.55 23.14 0.03
C LEU A 111 10.50 24.15 0.52
N PRO A 112 10.06 24.06 1.78
CA PRO A 112 9.17 25.06 2.39
C PRO A 112 9.79 26.45 2.36
N LYS A 113 8.96 27.47 2.13
CA LYS A 113 9.33 28.87 2.26
C LYS A 113 8.47 29.51 3.35
N SER A 114 9.03 30.45 4.12
CA SER A 114 8.35 31.07 5.26
C SER A 114 7.03 31.76 4.90
N GLU A 115 6.91 32.25 3.69
CA GLU A 115 5.77 33.04 3.20
C GLU A 115 4.69 32.17 2.50
N GLU A 116 4.94 30.87 2.33
CA GLU A 116 4.06 29.99 1.58
C GLU A 116 3.43 28.92 2.48
N PRO A 117 2.16 28.53 2.23
CA PRO A 117 1.55 27.47 2.98
C PRO A 117 2.26 26.14 2.74
N LEU A 118 2.32 25.31 3.77
CA LEU A 118 2.80 23.93 3.67
C LEU A 118 1.77 23.07 2.95
N ARG A 119 2.21 22.38 1.90
CA ARG A 119 1.33 21.47 1.14
C ARG A 119 1.43 20.06 1.68
N ILE A 120 0.34 19.60 2.25
CA ILE A 120 0.12 18.19 2.61
C ILE A 120 -0.43 17.48 1.39
N VAL A 121 0.08 16.29 1.05
CA VAL A 121 -0.42 15.50 -0.05
C VAL A 121 -0.76 14.09 0.36
N THR A 122 -1.81 13.55 -0.23
CA THR A 122 -2.16 12.12 -0.23
C THR A 122 -2.55 11.69 -1.63
N HIS A 123 -2.33 10.40 -1.98
CA HIS A 123 -2.84 9.88 -3.26
C HIS A 123 -3.27 8.42 -3.17
N HIS A 124 -4.35 8.08 -3.90
CA HIS A 124 -4.95 6.75 -3.85
C HIS A 124 -5.56 6.31 -5.19
N TRP A 125 -5.36 5.02 -5.52
CA TRP A 125 -5.97 4.40 -6.69
C TRP A 125 -7.40 3.91 -6.46
N SER A 126 -7.82 3.72 -5.21
CA SER A 126 -9.14 3.22 -4.86
C SER A 126 -9.79 4.13 -3.82
N ASP A 127 -11.11 4.06 -3.79
CA ASP A 127 -11.99 4.72 -2.84
C ASP A 127 -12.35 3.85 -1.62
N ASN A 128 -11.56 2.80 -1.36
CA ASN A 128 -11.78 1.90 -0.22
C ASN A 128 -11.74 2.71 1.11
N PRO A 129 -12.72 2.56 1.99
CA PRO A 129 -12.78 3.29 3.27
C PRO A 129 -11.53 3.14 4.15
N LEU A 130 -10.88 1.97 4.11
CA LEU A 130 -9.63 1.71 4.84
C LEU A 130 -8.42 2.52 4.34
N LYS A 131 -8.60 3.35 3.30
CA LYS A 131 -7.62 4.38 2.92
C LYS A 131 -7.63 5.59 3.87
N GLY A 132 -8.63 5.68 4.78
CA GLY A 132 -8.72 6.72 5.80
C GLY A 132 -9.23 8.06 5.27
N PHE A 133 -10.20 8.02 4.36
CA PHE A 133 -10.79 9.24 3.81
C PHE A 133 -11.53 10.09 4.82
N ASP A 134 -12.01 9.50 5.91
CA ASP A 134 -12.54 10.17 7.08
C ASP A 134 -11.54 11.18 7.68
N ILE A 135 -10.27 10.80 7.77
CA ILE A 135 -9.18 11.65 8.26
C ILE A 135 -8.86 12.78 7.27
N TYR A 136 -8.78 12.48 5.99
CA TYR A 136 -8.50 13.52 4.98
C TYR A 136 -9.61 14.56 4.90
N GLU A 137 -10.88 14.16 5.00
CA GLU A 137 -12.03 15.06 5.06
C GLU A 137 -11.99 15.92 6.33
N SER A 138 -11.58 15.35 7.47
CA SER A 138 -11.38 16.09 8.72
C SER A 138 -10.29 17.15 8.59
N VAL A 139 -9.12 16.78 8.03
CA VAL A 139 -8.02 17.72 7.79
C VAL A 139 -8.44 18.85 6.84
N ASP A 140 -9.16 18.53 5.75
CA ASP A 140 -9.67 19.53 4.83
C ASP A 140 -10.63 20.52 5.51
N ARG A 141 -11.51 20.02 6.37
CA ARG A 141 -12.43 20.86 7.17
C ARG A 141 -11.65 21.77 8.13
N MET A 142 -10.68 21.24 8.88
CA MET A 142 -9.87 22.04 9.81
C MET A 142 -9.09 23.17 9.09
N ILE A 143 -8.60 22.89 7.86
CA ILE A 143 -7.95 23.93 7.04
C ILE A 143 -8.99 24.98 6.61
N ALA A 144 -10.15 24.56 6.12
CA ALA A 144 -11.21 25.45 5.65
C ALA A 144 -11.77 26.34 6.77
N ASP A 145 -11.89 25.79 7.98
CA ASP A 145 -12.43 26.49 9.16
C ASP A 145 -11.34 27.34 9.87
N GLY A 146 -10.09 27.32 9.38
CA GLY A 146 -8.96 28.11 9.91
C GLY A 146 -8.32 27.56 11.17
N GLU A 147 -8.61 26.34 11.56
CA GLU A 147 -8.01 25.62 12.70
C GLU A 147 -6.57 25.17 12.40
N LEU A 148 -6.25 24.94 11.11
CA LEU A 148 -4.91 24.66 10.61
C LEU A 148 -4.43 25.75 9.64
N PRO A 149 -4.10 26.96 10.15
CA PRO A 149 -3.65 28.04 9.31
C PRO A 149 -2.27 27.74 8.72
N GLY A 150 -2.03 28.16 7.48
CA GLY A 150 -0.74 27.93 6.80
C GLY A 150 -0.57 26.55 6.17
N PHE A 151 -1.64 25.76 6.07
CA PHE A 151 -1.63 24.48 5.38
C PHE A 151 -2.59 24.48 4.18
N VAL A 152 -2.26 23.64 3.19
CA VAL A 152 -3.13 23.29 2.05
C VAL A 152 -3.10 21.78 1.90
N LEU A 153 -4.26 21.16 1.76
CA LEU A 153 -4.39 19.73 1.46
C LEU A 153 -4.49 19.53 -0.05
N ARG A 154 -3.71 18.59 -0.56
CA ARG A 154 -3.78 18.11 -1.94
C ARG A 154 -4.17 16.65 -1.96
N VAL A 155 -5.24 16.31 -2.71
CA VAL A 155 -5.73 14.93 -2.86
C VAL A 155 -5.62 14.53 -4.32
N ILE A 156 -4.91 13.43 -4.58
CA ILE A 156 -4.66 12.93 -5.93
C ILE A 156 -5.25 11.53 -6.08
N GLY A 157 -6.05 11.30 -7.11
CA GLY A 157 -6.55 9.97 -7.44
C GLY A 157 -8.05 9.78 -7.33
N ARG A 158 -8.48 8.76 -6.58
CA ARG A 158 -9.89 8.40 -6.39
C ARG A 158 -10.26 8.51 -4.91
N TRP A 159 -11.48 8.93 -4.66
CA TRP A 159 -12.08 9.03 -3.32
C TRP A 159 -13.57 8.68 -3.38
N PRO A 160 -14.20 8.34 -2.24
CA PRO A 160 -15.63 8.10 -2.17
C PRO A 160 -16.42 9.34 -2.62
N LYS A 161 -17.46 9.14 -3.43
CA LYS A 161 -18.31 10.23 -3.94
C LYS A 161 -19.08 10.95 -2.84
N SER A 162 -19.19 10.35 -1.65
CA SER A 162 -19.86 10.93 -0.49
C SER A 162 -19.07 12.08 0.15
N ILE A 163 -17.76 12.18 -0.10
CA ILE A 163 -16.91 13.21 0.52
C ILE A 163 -17.20 14.57 -0.10
N GLN A 164 -17.37 15.57 0.78
CA GLN A 164 -17.62 16.97 0.44
C GLN A 164 -16.38 17.80 0.77
N TRP A 165 -15.42 17.81 -0.16
CA TRP A 165 -14.21 18.63 -0.02
C TRP A 165 -14.55 20.11 0.06
N LYS A 166 -13.92 20.87 0.99
CA LYS A 166 -14.16 22.28 1.21
C LYS A 166 -13.09 23.19 0.60
N SER A 167 -11.83 22.83 0.80
CA SER A 167 -10.67 23.65 0.41
C SER A 167 -9.57 22.89 -0.30
N ALA A 168 -9.64 21.54 -0.31
CA ALA A 168 -8.59 20.71 -0.87
C ALA A 168 -8.36 20.92 -2.38
N GLU A 169 -7.10 20.94 -2.79
CA GLU A 169 -6.70 20.89 -4.20
C GLU A 169 -6.88 19.47 -4.72
N LEU A 170 -7.80 19.27 -5.68
CA LEU A 170 -8.20 17.96 -6.17
C LEU A 170 -7.59 17.65 -7.53
N PHE A 171 -6.97 16.49 -7.67
CA PHE A 171 -6.41 16.00 -8.92
C PHE A 171 -6.92 14.59 -9.22
N GLY A 172 -7.25 14.32 -10.47
CA GLY A 172 -7.62 12.98 -10.93
C GLY A 172 -6.50 11.95 -10.81
N PRO A 173 -6.79 10.67 -11.06
CA PRO A 173 -5.79 9.61 -11.01
C PRO A 173 -4.62 9.87 -11.98
N MET A 174 -3.40 9.78 -11.45
CA MET A 174 -2.17 9.88 -12.24
C MET A 174 -1.11 8.93 -11.71
N THR A 175 -0.10 8.60 -12.52
CA THR A 175 0.97 7.68 -12.18
C THR A 175 2.26 8.10 -12.87
N GLY A 176 3.39 7.53 -12.45
CA GLY A 176 4.69 7.77 -13.07
C GLY A 176 5.15 9.23 -12.90
N ARG A 177 5.77 9.78 -13.94
CA ARG A 177 6.36 11.13 -13.87
C ARG A 177 5.36 12.24 -13.49
N PRO A 178 4.14 12.31 -14.05
CA PRO A 178 3.15 13.32 -13.65
C PRO A 178 2.82 13.27 -12.15
N LEU A 179 2.69 12.07 -11.58
CA LEU A 179 2.46 11.92 -10.13
C LEU A 179 3.70 12.38 -9.34
N ALA A 180 4.89 11.91 -9.72
CA ALA A 180 6.13 12.26 -9.03
C ALA A 180 6.40 13.78 -9.04
N GLU A 181 6.09 14.47 -10.13
CA GLU A 181 6.17 15.93 -10.22
C GLU A 181 5.19 16.61 -9.25
N LYS A 182 3.93 16.12 -9.18
CA LYS A 182 2.95 16.64 -8.22
C LYS A 182 3.32 16.37 -6.76
N LEU A 183 3.93 15.23 -6.47
CA LEU A 183 4.45 14.93 -5.13
C LEU A 183 5.59 15.89 -4.75
N ARG A 184 6.56 16.12 -5.64
CA ARG A 184 7.69 17.04 -5.40
C ARG A 184 7.29 18.51 -5.22
N GLU A 185 6.09 18.92 -5.63
CA GLU A 185 5.55 20.24 -5.31
C GLU A 185 5.07 20.37 -3.85
N CYS A 186 5.03 19.28 -3.10
CA CYS A 186 4.48 19.20 -1.75
C CYS A 186 5.59 19.10 -0.69
N HIS A 187 5.20 19.19 0.60
CA HIS A 187 6.12 19.27 1.71
C HIS A 187 5.96 18.12 2.71
N ILE A 188 4.75 17.55 2.82
CA ILE A 188 4.40 16.50 3.77
C ILE A 188 3.54 15.46 3.04
N TYR A 189 3.83 14.19 3.23
CA TYR A 189 2.98 13.11 2.78
C TYR A 189 2.12 12.61 3.95
N LEU A 190 0.81 12.70 3.83
CA LEU A 190 -0.14 12.18 4.82
C LEU A 190 -0.74 10.85 4.33
N THR A 191 -0.66 9.82 5.15
CA THR A 191 -1.40 8.58 4.93
C THR A 191 -2.20 8.18 6.15
N ALA A 192 -3.50 8.04 5.96
CA ALA A 192 -4.44 7.54 6.96
C ALA A 192 -4.86 6.09 6.70
N SER A 193 -4.20 5.41 5.77
CA SER A 193 -4.49 4.01 5.44
C SER A 193 -4.28 3.11 6.65
N ARG A 194 -5.27 2.24 6.91
CA ARG A 194 -5.24 1.25 7.99
C ARG A 194 -4.97 -0.13 7.43
N TRP A 195 -4.16 -0.93 8.15
CA TRP A 195 -3.82 -2.33 7.84
C TRP A 195 -3.29 -2.54 6.41
N GLU A 196 -2.56 -1.56 5.90
CA GLU A 196 -1.97 -1.61 4.57
C GLU A 196 -0.68 -2.45 4.60
N PRO A 197 -0.57 -3.57 3.89
CA PRO A 197 0.62 -4.42 3.95
C PRO A 197 1.90 -3.71 3.52
N CYS A 198 1.89 -3.09 2.35
CA CYS A 198 2.98 -2.24 1.86
C CYS A 198 2.48 -1.41 0.68
N GLY A 199 1.72 -0.36 0.98
CA GLY A 199 1.11 0.49 -0.04
C GLY A 199 2.15 1.27 -0.85
N MET A 200 2.06 1.24 -2.17
CA MET A 200 2.96 2.01 -3.03
C MET A 200 2.88 3.51 -2.78
N HIS A 201 1.71 4.02 -2.43
CA HIS A 201 1.46 5.45 -2.27
C HIS A 201 2.41 6.15 -1.29
N HIS A 202 2.66 5.56 -0.10
CA HIS A 202 3.58 6.17 0.86
C HIS A 202 5.04 5.99 0.44
N VAL A 203 5.37 4.89 -0.25
CA VAL A 203 6.72 4.65 -0.79
C VAL A 203 7.05 5.69 -1.86
N GLU A 204 6.12 5.97 -2.78
CA GLU A 204 6.27 6.98 -3.83
C GLU A 204 6.45 8.37 -3.25
N GLY A 205 5.67 8.72 -2.22
CA GLY A 205 5.83 9.99 -1.47
C GLY A 205 7.19 10.13 -0.80
N ALA A 206 7.60 9.09 -0.06
CA ALA A 206 8.88 9.08 0.64
C ALA A 206 10.08 9.13 -0.32
N GLN A 207 10.04 8.41 -1.44
CA GLN A 207 11.09 8.47 -2.46
C GLN A 207 11.18 9.84 -3.14
N CYS A 208 10.08 10.60 -3.21
CA CYS A 208 10.09 12.00 -3.60
C CYS A 208 10.66 12.94 -2.51
N GLY A 209 11.14 12.42 -1.37
CA GLY A 209 11.75 13.19 -0.29
C GLY A 209 10.74 13.81 0.68
N LEU A 210 9.50 13.37 0.69
CA LEU A 210 8.48 13.88 1.61
C LEU A 210 8.54 13.14 2.95
N PRO A 211 8.62 13.85 4.09
CA PRO A 211 8.40 13.26 5.40
C PRO A 211 6.98 12.71 5.48
N LEU A 212 6.84 11.57 6.17
CA LEU A 212 5.59 10.84 6.26
C LEU A 212 4.88 11.15 7.58
N VAL A 213 3.60 11.49 7.50
CA VAL A 213 2.65 11.47 8.64
C VAL A 213 1.73 10.28 8.41
N TYR A 214 1.68 9.33 9.37
CA TYR A 214 1.00 8.06 9.17
C TYR A 214 0.18 7.63 10.38
N HIS A 215 -0.95 6.96 10.14
CA HIS A 215 -1.76 6.35 11.19
C HIS A 215 -1.03 5.15 11.79
N GLU A 216 -1.02 5.01 13.14
CA GLU A 216 -0.32 3.92 13.82
C GLU A 216 -0.93 2.53 13.55
N ASP A 217 -2.18 2.44 13.13
CA ASP A 217 -2.77 1.19 12.61
C ASP A 217 -2.47 0.97 11.11
N GLY A 218 -1.49 1.65 10.57
CA GLY A 218 -1.12 1.62 9.15
C GLY A 218 -0.60 0.27 8.63
N GLY A 219 -0.42 -0.71 9.51
CA GLY A 219 0.14 -2.02 9.13
C GLY A 219 1.62 -1.89 8.74
N GLY A 220 2.00 -2.41 7.57
CA GLY A 220 3.38 -2.33 7.06
C GLY A 220 3.87 -0.90 6.77
N ILE A 221 2.97 0.10 6.66
CA ILE A 221 3.36 1.51 6.57
C ILE A 221 4.15 1.95 7.80
N VAL A 222 3.80 1.44 8.98
CA VAL A 222 4.44 1.79 10.26
C VAL A 222 5.92 1.41 10.28
N GLU A 223 6.29 0.31 9.65
CA GLU A 223 7.69 -0.16 9.59
C GLU A 223 8.60 0.83 8.85
N ALA A 224 8.12 1.36 7.74
CA ALA A 224 8.80 2.39 6.99
C ALA A 224 8.68 3.76 7.69
N GLY A 225 7.48 4.12 8.14
CA GLY A 225 7.15 5.40 8.74
C GLY A 225 7.99 5.73 9.98
N LYS A 226 8.29 4.74 10.83
CA LYS A 226 9.17 4.91 11.99
C LYS A 226 10.58 5.41 11.66
N LYS A 227 11.03 5.23 10.41
CA LYS A 227 12.37 5.63 9.97
C LYS A 227 12.46 7.09 9.49
N TYR A 228 11.37 7.63 8.96
CA TYR A 228 11.38 8.95 8.30
C TYR A 228 10.09 9.77 8.45
N GLY A 229 9.25 9.43 9.44
CA GLY A 229 7.95 10.07 9.62
C GLY A 229 7.51 10.15 11.07
N LEU A 230 6.29 10.66 11.27
CA LEU A 230 5.61 10.79 12.56
C LEU A 230 4.31 9.98 12.53
N GLY A 231 4.14 9.13 13.54
CA GLY A 231 2.91 8.39 13.76
C GLY A 231 1.88 9.21 14.55
N TYR A 232 0.60 9.03 14.23
CA TYR A 232 -0.50 9.58 15.02
C TYR A 232 -1.54 8.50 15.31
N ARG A 233 -2.31 8.71 16.38
CA ARG A 233 -3.44 7.85 16.81
C ARG A 233 -4.72 8.64 16.81
N GLY A 234 -5.83 7.94 16.54
CA GLY A 234 -7.16 8.51 16.65
C GLY A 234 -7.57 9.40 15.48
N ASP A 235 -8.65 10.13 15.70
CA ASP A 235 -9.18 11.13 14.78
C ASP A 235 -8.40 12.45 14.97
N PRO A 236 -8.07 13.20 13.89
CA PRO A 236 -7.44 14.53 13.99
C PRO A 236 -8.25 15.53 14.83
N SER A 237 -9.55 15.30 15.03
CA SER A 237 -10.43 16.12 15.85
C SER A 237 -10.44 15.71 17.34
N ALA A 238 -9.71 14.68 17.74
CA ALA A 238 -9.53 14.25 19.12
C ALA A 238 -8.18 14.78 19.66
#